data_8d05dc8c662e668bed7907a0639eb9d6
#
_entry.id   8d05dc8c662e668bed7907a0639eb9d6
#
_cell.length_a   1.000
_cell.length_b   1.000
_cell.length_c   1.000
_cell.angle_alpha   90.00
_cell.angle_beta   90.00
_cell.angle_gamma   90.00
#
_symmetry.space_group_name_H-M   'P 1'
#
loop_
_entity.id
_entity.type
_entity.pdbx_description
1 polymer ?
#
loop_
_entity_poly.entity_id
_entity_poly.type
_entity_poly.pdbx_seq_one_letter_code
_entity_poly.pdbx_strand_id
1 'polypeptide(L)'
;MELASAIAIAGKAIGAGLCMGIGAIGPAMGEGNAVSHALEGMARQPEVAGDLRTNMILGCAITETTGIYALLISFLILFATGV
;
A
#
# COMPACT_ATOMS: atom_id res chain seq x y z
N MET A 1 -17.03 4.16 -29.60
CA MET A 1 -15.62 4.19 -29.19
C MET A 1 -14.78 3.50 -30.26
N GLU A 2 -13.75 4.15 -30.73
CA GLU A 2 -12.87 3.56 -31.70
C GLU A 2 -11.89 2.56 -31.04
N LEU A 3 -11.24 1.75 -31.85
CA LEU A 3 -10.32 0.71 -31.38
C LEU A 3 -9.13 1.30 -30.60
N ALA A 4 -8.57 2.41 -31.10
CA ALA A 4 -7.45 3.07 -30.41
C ALA A 4 -7.84 3.53 -29.01
N SER A 5 -9.03 4.12 -28.86
CA SER A 5 -9.53 4.54 -27.54
C SER A 5 -9.79 3.36 -26.63
N ALA A 6 -10.34 2.27 -27.16
CA ALA A 6 -10.58 1.06 -26.38
C ALA A 6 -9.27 0.46 -25.86
N ILE A 7 -8.23 0.42 -26.69
CA ILE A 7 -6.91 -0.07 -26.29
C ILE A 7 -6.30 0.83 -25.21
N ALA A 8 -6.41 2.15 -25.37
CA ALA A 8 -5.89 3.11 -24.38
C ALA A 8 -6.59 2.95 -23.04
N ILE A 9 -7.91 2.80 -23.03
CA ILE A 9 -8.67 2.60 -21.78
C ILE A 9 -8.30 1.29 -21.13
N ALA A 10 -8.19 0.21 -21.89
CA ALA A 10 -7.77 -1.09 -21.36
C ALA A 10 -6.35 -0.99 -20.79
N GLY A 11 -5.44 -0.31 -21.50
CA GLY A 11 -4.06 -0.13 -21.06
C GLY A 11 -3.96 0.61 -19.73
N LYS A 12 -4.69 1.72 -19.59
CA LYS A 12 -4.64 2.47 -18.33
C LYS A 12 -5.30 1.72 -17.18
N ALA A 13 -6.37 0.97 -17.44
CA ALA A 13 -7.01 0.17 -16.41
C ALA A 13 -6.07 -0.93 -15.90
N ILE A 14 -5.38 -1.62 -16.80
CA ILE A 14 -4.40 -2.63 -16.45
C ILE A 14 -3.22 -2.01 -15.73
N GLY A 15 -2.71 -0.87 -16.22
CA GLY A 15 -1.60 -0.15 -15.61
C GLY A 15 -1.91 0.29 -14.20
N ALA A 16 -3.10 0.85 -13.97
CA ALA A 16 -3.54 1.26 -12.64
C ALA A 16 -3.69 0.06 -11.71
N GLY A 17 -4.25 -1.04 -12.21
CA GLY A 17 -4.38 -2.28 -11.43
C GLY A 17 -3.02 -2.86 -11.04
N LEU A 18 -2.07 -2.89 -11.96
CA LEU A 18 -0.71 -3.36 -11.67
C LEU A 18 0.01 -2.42 -10.70
N CYS A 19 -0.15 -1.12 -10.87
CA CYS A 19 0.45 -0.12 -9.99
C CYS A 19 0.00 -0.33 -8.54
N MET A 20 -1.30 -0.41 -8.30
CA MET A 20 -1.83 -0.60 -6.96
C MET A 20 -1.58 -2.02 -6.46
N GLY A 21 -1.82 -3.04 -7.30
CA GLY A 21 -1.67 -4.44 -6.89
C GLY A 21 -0.24 -4.81 -6.51
N ILE A 22 0.71 -4.47 -7.36
CA ILE A 22 2.13 -4.74 -7.09
C ILE A 22 2.67 -3.76 -6.05
N GLY A 23 2.28 -2.49 -6.15
CA GLY A 23 2.74 -1.45 -5.24
C GLY A 23 2.30 -1.66 -3.80
N ALA A 24 1.20 -2.39 -3.56
CA ALA A 24 0.72 -2.68 -2.22
C ALA A 24 1.43 -3.88 -1.56
N ILE A 25 2.13 -4.71 -2.33
CA ILE A 25 2.79 -5.91 -1.80
C ILE A 25 3.85 -5.55 -0.76
N GLY A 26 4.73 -4.60 -1.08
CA GLY A 26 5.79 -4.19 -0.16
C GLY A 26 5.27 -3.67 1.17
N PRO A 27 4.41 -2.64 1.16
CA PRO A 27 3.82 -2.11 2.40
C PRO A 27 3.05 -3.16 3.19
N ALA A 28 2.26 -4.00 2.53
CA ALA A 28 1.50 -5.05 3.21
C ALA A 28 2.41 -6.03 3.93
N MET A 29 3.47 -6.48 3.27
CA MET A 29 4.44 -7.40 3.87
C MET A 29 5.23 -6.72 5.00
N GLY A 30 5.64 -5.47 4.80
CA GLY A 30 6.36 -4.71 5.81
C GLY A 30 5.52 -4.50 7.07
N GLU A 31 4.26 -4.12 6.91
CA GLU A 31 3.34 -3.93 8.03
C GLU A 31 3.07 -5.26 8.75
N GLY A 32 2.81 -6.33 8.00
CA GLY A 32 2.58 -7.65 8.57
C GLY A 32 3.80 -8.11 9.37
N ASN A 33 5.00 -7.89 8.86
CA ASN A 33 6.23 -8.22 9.55
C ASN A 33 6.39 -7.40 10.84
N ALA A 34 6.13 -6.09 10.78
CA ALA A 34 6.20 -5.21 11.94
C ALA A 34 5.20 -5.61 13.01
N VAL A 35 3.96 -5.92 12.63
CA VAL A 35 2.92 -6.35 13.56
C VAL A 35 3.30 -7.67 14.23
N SER A 36 3.79 -8.62 13.46
CA SER A 36 4.23 -9.92 13.99
C SER A 36 5.31 -9.76 15.05
N HIS A 37 6.34 -8.97 14.77
CA HIS A 37 7.43 -8.74 15.72
C HIS A 37 6.97 -7.94 16.94
N ALA A 38 6.08 -6.96 16.76
CA ALA A 38 5.56 -6.18 17.86
C ALA A 38 4.73 -7.05 18.82
N LEU A 39 3.85 -7.89 18.29
CA LEU A 39 3.04 -8.81 19.10
C LEU A 39 3.91 -9.78 19.88
N GLU A 40 4.95 -10.31 19.24
CA GLU A 40 5.91 -11.19 19.90
C GLU A 40 6.64 -10.48 21.03
N GLY A 41 7.08 -9.23 20.80
CA GLY A 41 7.72 -8.41 21.83
C GLY A 41 6.80 -8.11 22.97
N MET A 42 5.53 -7.80 22.72
CA MET A 42 4.52 -7.55 23.75
C MET A 42 4.30 -8.80 24.62
N ALA A 43 4.32 -9.98 24.01
CA ALA A 43 4.16 -11.24 24.71
C ALA A 43 5.35 -11.51 25.63
N ARG A 44 6.56 -11.17 25.19
CA ARG A 44 7.79 -11.38 25.96
C ARG A 44 7.99 -10.34 27.05
N GLN A 45 7.59 -9.09 26.80
CA GLN A 45 7.80 -7.96 27.69
C GLN A 45 6.49 -7.17 27.86
N PRO A 46 5.52 -7.72 28.61
CA PRO A 46 4.22 -7.04 28.76
C PRO A 46 4.33 -5.64 29.37
N GLU A 47 5.38 -5.38 30.15
CA GLU A 47 5.61 -4.09 30.80
C GLU A 47 5.88 -2.96 29.80
N VAL A 48 6.30 -3.26 28.57
CA VAL A 48 6.54 -2.26 27.52
C VAL A 48 5.56 -2.41 26.36
N ALA A 49 4.47 -3.15 26.55
CA ALA A 49 3.49 -3.39 25.49
C ALA A 49 2.90 -2.10 24.92
N GLY A 50 2.69 -1.09 25.77
CA GLY A 50 2.19 0.22 25.32
C GLY A 50 3.14 0.92 24.38
N ASP A 51 4.43 0.92 24.68
CA ASP A 51 5.46 1.52 23.82
C ASP A 51 5.60 0.75 22.52
N LEU A 52 5.56 -0.58 22.57
CA LEU A 52 5.63 -1.41 21.36
C LEU A 52 4.45 -1.17 20.46
N ARG A 53 3.24 -1.03 21.02
CA ARG A 53 2.04 -0.74 20.23
C ARG A 53 2.14 0.61 19.55
N THR A 54 2.57 1.64 20.26
CA THR A 54 2.70 2.99 19.73
C THR A 54 3.72 3.01 18.59
N ASN A 55 4.87 2.40 18.78
CA ASN A 55 5.91 2.35 17.76
C ASN A 55 5.50 1.49 16.56
N MET A 56 4.73 0.43 16.79
CA MET A 56 4.17 -0.40 15.73
C MET A 56 3.23 0.43 14.83
N ILE A 57 2.31 1.17 15.45
CA ILE A 57 1.36 2.01 14.71
C ILE A 57 2.10 3.07 13.90
N LEU A 58 3.09 3.73 14.51
CA LEU A 58 3.89 4.73 13.82
C LEU A 58 4.66 4.13 12.64
N GLY A 59 5.30 2.99 12.83
CA GLY A 59 6.04 2.29 11.79
C GLY A 59 5.14 1.85 10.64
N CYS A 60 3.96 1.31 10.96
CA CYS A 60 2.98 0.91 9.95
C CYS A 60 2.46 2.12 9.17
N ALA A 61 2.23 3.25 9.83
CA ALA A 61 1.78 4.48 9.16
C ALA A 61 2.84 4.98 8.16
N ILE A 62 4.11 4.95 8.54
CA ILE A 62 5.20 5.33 7.64
C ILE A 62 5.30 4.37 6.46
N THR A 63 5.21 3.08 6.71
CA THR A 63 5.26 2.04 5.68
C THR A 63 4.08 2.17 4.71
N GLU A 64 2.88 2.46 5.23
CA GLU A 64 1.67 2.63 4.42
C GLU A 64 1.76 3.83 3.48
N THR A 65 2.59 4.81 3.79
CA THR A 65 2.78 5.99 2.91
C THR A 65 3.14 5.57 1.49
N THR A 66 3.97 4.55 1.32
CA THR A 66 4.33 4.01 0.01
C THR A 66 3.12 3.39 -0.70
N GLY A 67 2.26 2.68 0.03
CA GLY A 67 1.01 2.14 -0.52
C GLY A 67 0.05 3.24 -0.94
N ILE A 68 -0.01 4.32 -0.18
CA ILE A 68 -0.83 5.49 -0.53
C ILE A 68 -0.32 6.16 -1.79
N TYR A 69 1.00 6.24 -2.00
CA TYR A 69 1.55 6.75 -3.24
C TYR A 69 1.14 5.90 -4.44
N ALA A 70 1.14 4.58 -4.30
CA ALA A 70 0.67 3.69 -5.36
C ALA A 70 -0.81 3.94 -5.67
N LEU A 71 -1.62 4.14 -4.65
CA LEU A 71 -3.04 4.48 -4.80
C LEU A 71 -3.22 5.80 -5.53
N LEU A 72 -2.47 6.82 -5.16
CA LEU A 72 -2.52 8.14 -5.80
C LEU A 72 -2.16 8.04 -7.29
N ILE A 73 -1.06 7.36 -7.60
CA ILE A 73 -0.63 7.19 -8.99
C ILE A 73 -1.67 6.40 -9.79
N SER A 74 -2.29 5.38 -9.20
CA SER A 74 -3.36 4.61 -9.86
C SER A 74 -4.55 5.49 -10.19
N PHE A 75 -4.98 6.37 -9.28
CA PHE A 75 -6.05 7.33 -9.56
C PHE A 75 -5.66 8.31 -10.67
N LEU A 76 -4.42 8.81 -10.66
CA LEU A 76 -3.95 9.70 -11.71
C LEU A 76 -3.96 9.00 -13.07
N ILE A 77 -3.56 7.74 -13.14
CA ILE A 77 -3.60 6.96 -14.37
C ILE A 77 -5.04 6.83 -14.87
N LEU A 78 -5.99 6.54 -13.98
CA LEU A 78 -7.39 6.33 -14.36
C LEU A 78 -8.12 7.62 -14.76
N PHE A 79 -7.86 8.72 -14.06
CA PHE A 79 -8.70 9.91 -14.15
C PHE A 79 -8.01 11.15 -14.72
N ALA A 80 -6.68 11.19 -14.76
CA ALA A 80 -5.95 12.39 -15.19
C ALA A 80 -5.29 12.25 -16.57
N THR A 81 -5.45 11.11 -17.24
CA THR A 81 -4.77 10.86 -18.52
C THR A 81 -5.58 11.29 -19.75
N GLY A 82 -6.83 11.70 -19.59
CA GLY A 82 -7.65 12.20 -20.69
C GLY A 82 -8.24 11.13 -21.61
N VAL A 83 -8.11 9.87 -21.28
CA VAL A 83 -8.74 8.77 -22.04
C VAL A 83 -9.62 7.91 -21.17
#